data_1556da0add501cf76c498cf85da8c367
#
_entry.id   1556da0add501cf76c498cf85da8c367
#
_cell.length_a   1.000
_cell.length_b   1.000
_cell.length_c   1.000
_cell.angle_alpha   90.00
_cell.angle_beta   90.00
_cell.angle_gamma   90.00
#
_symmetry.space_group_name_H-M   'P 1'
#
loop_
_entity.id
_entity.type
_entity.pdbx_description
1 polymer ?
#
loop_
_entity_poly.entity_id
_entity_poly.type
_entity_poly.pdbx_seq_one_letter_code
_entity_poly.pdbx_strand_id
1 'polypeptide(L)'
;LLPFFRPYRRQMVFALIALVVTAGTMLSLGKGVQFLIDQGLASGSEAGLTQALMIFTGLVFLLGVGSFCRFYLVSWIGERVVADIRKAVFAHLLTLSPSFFEDNSPSEIQSRITADTTLLQSVIGSSFSIALRSSLMLVGGILFLLVMHFKLTLILLACVPFVIAPVVYFGRRVRRLSRDSQDEIASVGRYLSQALRHIKVVQAFTHEQHDIQRFSNTVDRAFEVSVKRIQQRSWLTLVVILLSMSGIGVMLWFGGKDVISGAMSAGDLASFLFYSIIVAGAVGAISEVMGELQRAAGAAERIMELLSARSDIVSGTLAFPAGQLGAVDPGEEVIRFEHVEFRYPTRPDHAALKNLSFSIKQGEMLALVGPSGAGKSTLFELLLRFYDPQQGAIYVAGHDIRQYALADLRHGFALVPQETVLFDQSVDDNLGYANRSASQHAIQQAAEQANAHEFITRLDKGYETRLGEDGVRLSGGQRQRVAIARAILKAAPILLLDEATSALDAESENKVQAALEPLMKGKTTLVIAHRLATVLNADRILVLDQGEIIAQGTHTELLESCALYKRLADLQFSQNEMALA
;
A
#
# COMPACT_ATOMS: atom_id res chain seq x y z
N LEU A 1 2.18 -4.69 -16.92
CA LEU A 1 2.57 -5.87 -16.13
C LEU A 1 3.44 -6.90 -16.89
N LEU A 2 3.43 -6.92 -18.23
CA LEU A 2 4.20 -7.90 -19.04
C LEU A 2 5.70 -8.02 -18.68
N PRO A 3 6.43 -6.95 -18.33
CA PRO A 3 7.83 -7.05 -17.93
C PRO A 3 8.07 -8.01 -16.75
N PHE A 4 7.15 -8.10 -15.80
CA PHE A 4 7.27 -8.95 -14.62
C PHE A 4 7.15 -10.45 -14.93
N PHE A 5 6.60 -10.82 -16.10
CA PHE A 5 6.50 -12.21 -16.55
C PHE A 5 7.75 -12.69 -17.31
N ARG A 6 8.53 -11.78 -17.88
CA ARG A 6 9.70 -12.11 -18.71
C ARG A 6 10.72 -13.05 -18.06
N PRO A 7 11.06 -12.90 -16.77
CA PRO A 7 12.02 -13.79 -16.12
C PRO A 7 11.52 -15.24 -16.02
N TYR A 8 10.19 -15.47 -16.03
CA TYR A 8 9.56 -16.76 -15.75
C TYR A 8 9.03 -17.48 -17.00
N ARG A 9 9.54 -17.15 -18.19
CA ARG A 9 9.09 -17.73 -19.47
C ARG A 9 9.18 -19.26 -19.51
N ARG A 10 10.26 -19.84 -18.96
CA ARG A 10 10.43 -21.31 -18.92
C ARG A 10 9.32 -21.98 -18.10
N GLN A 11 9.04 -21.46 -16.92
CA GLN A 11 7.98 -21.97 -16.04
C GLN A 11 6.60 -21.83 -16.69
N MET A 12 6.36 -20.71 -17.41
CA MET A 12 5.12 -20.50 -18.17
C MET A 12 4.93 -21.54 -19.28
N VAL A 13 5.99 -21.89 -19.99
CA VAL A 13 5.94 -22.94 -21.03
C VAL A 13 5.62 -24.30 -20.41
N PHE A 14 6.27 -24.68 -19.30
CA PHE A 14 5.96 -25.93 -18.60
C PHE A 14 4.52 -25.95 -18.05
N ALA A 15 4.04 -24.82 -17.52
CA ALA A 15 2.65 -24.68 -17.07
C ALA A 15 1.66 -24.86 -18.23
N LEU A 16 1.97 -24.30 -19.40
CA LEU A 16 1.15 -24.45 -20.61
C LEU A 16 1.13 -25.90 -21.11
N ILE A 17 2.28 -26.57 -21.13
CA ILE A 17 2.35 -28.00 -21.48
C ILE A 17 1.50 -28.82 -20.52
N ALA A 18 1.68 -28.62 -19.21
CA ALA A 18 0.89 -29.32 -18.20
C ALA A 18 -0.62 -29.04 -18.34
N LEU A 19 -1.00 -27.82 -18.74
CA LEU A 19 -2.39 -27.44 -19.01
C LEU A 19 -2.96 -28.18 -20.21
N VAL A 20 -2.22 -28.24 -21.33
CA VAL A 20 -2.65 -28.95 -22.54
C VAL A 20 -2.77 -30.45 -22.27
N VAL A 21 -1.78 -31.07 -21.57
CA VAL A 21 -1.83 -32.48 -21.16
C VAL A 21 -3.07 -32.72 -20.29
N THR A 22 -3.32 -31.88 -19.28
CA THR A 22 -4.48 -32.04 -18.39
C THR A 22 -5.80 -31.94 -19.14
N ALA A 23 -5.93 -30.95 -20.04
CA ALA A 23 -7.15 -30.73 -20.83
C ALA A 23 -7.36 -31.90 -21.83
N GLY A 24 -6.29 -32.35 -22.51
CA GLY A 24 -6.33 -33.49 -23.44
C GLY A 24 -6.68 -34.79 -22.72
N THR A 25 -6.07 -35.05 -21.57
CA THR A 25 -6.39 -36.24 -20.77
C THR A 25 -7.84 -36.24 -20.29
N MET A 26 -8.36 -35.09 -19.86
CA MET A 26 -9.75 -34.96 -19.43
C MET A 26 -10.74 -35.23 -20.58
N LEU A 27 -10.43 -34.75 -21.80
CA LEU A 27 -11.22 -35.06 -22.98
C LEU A 27 -11.10 -36.53 -23.37
N SER A 28 -9.92 -37.15 -23.22
CA SER A 28 -9.70 -38.59 -23.48
C SER A 28 -10.46 -39.47 -22.50
N LEU A 29 -10.74 -39.02 -21.27
CA LEU A 29 -11.55 -39.77 -20.30
C LEU A 29 -12.95 -40.09 -20.81
N GLY A 30 -13.56 -39.19 -21.59
CA GLY A 30 -14.88 -39.48 -22.22
C GLY A 30 -14.83 -40.69 -23.16
N LYS A 31 -13.76 -40.81 -23.97
CA LYS A 31 -13.52 -42.00 -24.79
C LYS A 31 -13.17 -43.22 -23.92
N GLY A 32 -12.46 -43.01 -22.81
CA GLY A 32 -12.21 -44.06 -21.83
C GLY A 32 -13.48 -44.65 -21.21
N VAL A 33 -14.49 -43.79 -20.91
CA VAL A 33 -15.81 -44.23 -20.43
C VAL A 33 -16.54 -45.05 -21.51
N GLN A 34 -16.53 -44.57 -22.75
CA GLN A 34 -17.09 -45.33 -23.87
C GLN A 34 -16.48 -46.71 -23.97
N PHE A 35 -15.16 -46.79 -24.00
CA PHE A 35 -14.40 -48.05 -24.11
C PHE A 35 -14.68 -49.03 -22.94
N LEU A 36 -14.79 -48.49 -21.73
CA LEU A 36 -15.11 -49.27 -20.54
C LEU A 36 -16.51 -49.92 -20.62
N ILE A 37 -17.50 -49.19 -21.14
CA ILE A 37 -18.86 -49.72 -21.28
C ILE A 37 -18.98 -50.68 -22.44
N ASP A 38 -18.50 -50.32 -23.62
CA ASP A 38 -18.70 -51.10 -24.84
C ASP A 38 -17.84 -52.36 -24.89
N GLN A 39 -16.57 -52.23 -24.56
CA GLN A 39 -15.63 -53.38 -24.61
C GLN A 39 -15.44 -54.07 -23.25
N GLY A 40 -15.64 -53.36 -22.15
CA GLY A 40 -15.55 -53.94 -20.81
C GLY A 40 -16.82 -54.67 -20.42
N LEU A 41 -17.93 -53.93 -20.31
CA LEU A 41 -19.19 -54.47 -19.77
C LEU A 41 -20.04 -55.19 -20.82
N ALA A 42 -20.21 -54.60 -22.02
CA ALA A 42 -21.10 -55.15 -23.03
C ALA A 42 -20.52 -56.38 -23.74
N SER A 43 -19.18 -56.55 -23.76
CA SER A 43 -18.53 -57.73 -24.36
C SER A 43 -18.63 -59.01 -23.50
N GLY A 44 -18.95 -58.89 -22.20
CA GLY A 44 -18.94 -60.02 -21.25
C GLY A 44 -17.57 -60.65 -21.00
N SER A 45 -16.48 -60.02 -21.43
CA SER A 45 -15.09 -60.52 -21.30
C SER A 45 -14.38 -59.91 -20.08
N GLU A 46 -13.98 -60.74 -19.14
CA GLU A 46 -13.19 -60.32 -17.96
C GLU A 46 -11.85 -59.70 -18.36
N ALA A 47 -11.20 -60.21 -19.39
CA ALA A 47 -9.95 -59.66 -19.94
C ALA A 47 -10.18 -58.28 -20.55
N GLY A 48 -11.27 -58.07 -21.31
CA GLY A 48 -11.64 -56.77 -21.89
C GLY A 48 -11.93 -55.72 -20.80
N LEU A 49 -12.64 -56.10 -19.75
CA LEU A 49 -12.93 -55.24 -18.61
C LEU A 49 -11.62 -54.81 -17.89
N THR A 50 -10.71 -55.76 -17.63
CA THR A 50 -9.45 -55.49 -16.97
C THR A 50 -8.57 -54.56 -17.80
N GLN A 51 -8.51 -54.74 -19.13
CA GLN A 51 -7.76 -53.85 -20.01
C GLN A 51 -8.36 -52.44 -20.04
N ALA A 52 -9.67 -52.29 -20.13
CA ALA A 52 -10.37 -51.02 -20.15
C ALA A 52 -10.15 -50.26 -18.81
N LEU A 53 -10.19 -50.99 -17.70
CA LEU A 53 -9.94 -50.42 -16.37
C LEU A 53 -8.50 -49.96 -16.18
N MET A 54 -7.51 -50.69 -16.70
CA MET A 54 -6.11 -50.27 -16.66
C MET A 54 -5.87 -49.00 -17.47
N ILE A 55 -6.44 -48.88 -18.67
CA ILE A 55 -6.35 -47.65 -19.48
C ILE A 55 -7.00 -46.49 -18.76
N PHE A 56 -8.21 -46.67 -18.24
CA PHE A 56 -8.94 -45.64 -17.50
C PHE A 56 -8.16 -45.15 -16.27
N THR A 57 -7.61 -46.11 -15.48
CA THR A 57 -6.78 -45.78 -14.31
C THR A 57 -5.50 -45.04 -14.72
N GLY A 58 -4.86 -45.42 -15.82
CA GLY A 58 -3.70 -44.72 -16.37
C GLY A 58 -4.03 -43.27 -16.77
N LEU A 59 -5.20 -43.05 -17.40
CA LEU A 59 -5.66 -41.70 -17.73
C LEU A 59 -5.95 -40.85 -16.47
N VAL A 60 -6.58 -41.45 -15.44
CA VAL A 60 -6.83 -40.77 -14.16
C VAL A 60 -5.51 -40.40 -13.46
N PHE A 61 -4.53 -41.31 -13.46
CA PHE A 61 -3.20 -41.03 -12.91
C PHE A 61 -2.51 -39.90 -13.66
N LEU A 62 -2.51 -39.92 -15.00
CA LEU A 62 -1.94 -38.86 -15.83
C LEU A 62 -2.65 -37.51 -15.59
N LEU A 63 -3.98 -37.54 -15.44
CA LEU A 63 -4.77 -36.34 -15.09
C LEU A 63 -4.36 -35.77 -13.73
N GLY A 64 -4.15 -36.64 -12.73
CA GLY A 64 -3.70 -36.26 -11.39
C GLY A 64 -2.33 -35.60 -11.40
N VAL A 65 -1.34 -36.25 -12.01
CA VAL A 65 0.04 -35.71 -12.15
C VAL A 65 0.06 -34.41 -12.95
N GLY A 66 -0.64 -34.37 -14.09
CA GLY A 66 -0.73 -33.18 -14.93
C GLY A 66 -1.40 -31.99 -14.18
N SER A 67 -2.48 -32.27 -13.42
CA SER A 67 -3.15 -31.25 -12.60
C SER A 67 -2.26 -30.73 -11.47
N PHE A 68 -1.51 -31.60 -10.81
CA PHE A 68 -0.54 -31.20 -9.78
C PHE A 68 0.55 -30.31 -10.37
N CYS A 69 1.20 -30.73 -11.44
CA CYS A 69 2.25 -29.92 -12.08
C CYS A 69 1.72 -28.57 -12.55
N ARG A 70 0.56 -28.56 -13.19
CA ARG A 70 -0.09 -27.32 -13.65
C ARG A 70 -0.40 -26.38 -12.48
N PHE A 71 -1.06 -26.89 -11.43
CA PHE A 71 -1.45 -26.07 -10.28
C PHE A 71 -0.23 -25.50 -9.57
N TYR A 72 0.78 -26.33 -9.31
CA TYR A 72 2.02 -25.90 -8.66
C TYR A 72 2.74 -24.80 -9.45
N LEU A 73 2.96 -25.01 -10.76
CA LEU A 73 3.68 -24.04 -11.59
C LEU A 73 2.93 -22.73 -11.74
N VAL A 74 1.61 -22.77 -11.97
CA VAL A 74 0.80 -21.55 -12.16
C VAL A 74 0.71 -20.78 -10.85
N SER A 75 0.47 -21.45 -9.71
CA SER A 75 0.43 -20.79 -8.40
C SER A 75 1.80 -20.20 -8.03
N TRP A 76 2.89 -20.93 -8.28
CA TRP A 76 4.25 -20.44 -8.03
C TRP A 76 4.57 -19.18 -8.86
N ILE A 77 4.17 -19.16 -10.15
CA ILE A 77 4.33 -17.98 -11.00
C ILE A 77 3.53 -16.80 -10.43
N GLY A 78 2.28 -17.03 -10.02
CA GLY A 78 1.42 -16.01 -9.42
C GLY A 78 2.05 -15.37 -8.19
N GLU A 79 2.52 -16.19 -7.24
CA GLU A 79 3.19 -15.72 -6.01
C GLU A 79 4.45 -14.90 -6.34
N ARG A 80 5.27 -15.43 -7.24
CA ARG A 80 6.55 -14.79 -7.56
C ARG A 80 6.41 -13.47 -8.28
N VAL A 81 5.54 -13.40 -9.28
CA VAL A 81 5.25 -12.17 -10.03
C VAL A 81 4.69 -11.09 -9.10
N VAL A 82 3.78 -11.46 -8.19
CA VAL A 82 3.22 -10.51 -7.23
C VAL A 82 4.26 -10.03 -6.22
N ALA A 83 5.13 -10.92 -5.75
CA ALA A 83 6.24 -10.53 -4.89
C ALA A 83 7.16 -9.50 -5.57
N ASP A 84 7.46 -9.69 -6.86
CA ASP A 84 8.29 -8.75 -7.62
C ASP A 84 7.55 -7.41 -7.88
N ILE A 85 6.24 -7.43 -8.13
CA ILE A 85 5.41 -6.22 -8.23
C ILE A 85 5.44 -5.44 -6.91
N ARG A 86 5.23 -6.10 -5.76
CA ARG A 86 5.27 -5.46 -4.44
C ARG A 86 6.60 -4.78 -4.17
N LYS A 87 7.71 -5.47 -4.48
CA LYS A 87 9.06 -4.91 -4.33
C LYS A 87 9.27 -3.70 -5.24
N ALA A 88 8.85 -3.78 -6.50
CA ALA A 88 9.00 -2.69 -7.45
C ALA A 88 8.17 -1.47 -7.06
N VAL A 89 6.91 -1.66 -6.64
CA VAL A 89 6.04 -0.57 -6.18
C VAL A 89 6.65 0.09 -4.95
N PHE A 90 7.07 -0.68 -3.95
CA PHE A 90 7.66 -0.11 -2.73
C PHE A 90 8.95 0.65 -3.02
N ALA A 91 9.84 0.08 -3.84
CA ALA A 91 11.08 0.75 -4.23
C ALA A 91 10.79 2.07 -4.98
N HIS A 92 9.78 2.08 -5.85
CA HIS A 92 9.38 3.28 -6.59
C HIS A 92 8.77 4.35 -5.69
N LEU A 93 7.87 3.98 -4.77
CA LEU A 93 7.26 4.91 -3.82
C LEU A 93 8.30 5.67 -2.99
N LEU A 94 9.40 5.01 -2.59
CA LEU A 94 10.48 5.67 -1.85
C LEU A 94 11.25 6.72 -2.67
N THR A 95 11.06 6.78 -3.99
CA THR A 95 11.67 7.80 -4.86
C THR A 95 10.77 9.00 -5.11
N LEU A 96 9.50 8.94 -4.70
CA LEU A 96 8.54 10.02 -4.90
C LEU A 96 8.73 11.15 -3.90
N SER A 97 8.30 12.35 -4.28
CA SER A 97 8.29 13.54 -3.42
C SER A 97 7.23 13.42 -2.31
N PRO A 98 7.40 14.10 -1.17
CA PRO A 98 6.39 14.14 -0.11
C PRO A 98 5.02 14.64 -0.56
N SER A 99 4.95 15.55 -1.54
CA SER A 99 3.70 16.04 -2.15
C SER A 99 2.78 14.91 -2.61
N PHE A 100 3.35 13.83 -3.18
CA PHE A 100 2.56 12.65 -3.57
C PHE A 100 1.80 12.01 -2.39
N PHE A 101 2.42 11.96 -1.21
CA PHE A 101 1.83 11.35 -0.01
C PHE A 101 0.85 12.27 0.72
N GLU A 102 0.86 13.57 0.42
CA GLU A 102 -0.17 14.51 0.88
C GLU A 102 -1.48 14.32 0.13
N ASP A 103 -1.40 14.10 -1.20
CA ASP A 103 -2.56 13.86 -2.05
C ASP A 103 -3.10 12.42 -1.93
N ASN A 104 -2.25 11.47 -1.55
CA ASN A 104 -2.60 10.05 -1.47
C ASN A 104 -2.41 9.53 -0.04
N SER A 105 -3.49 9.14 0.62
CA SER A 105 -3.40 8.66 2.00
C SER A 105 -2.55 7.38 2.13
N PRO A 106 -1.71 7.24 3.17
CA PRO A 106 -0.91 6.04 3.39
C PRO A 106 -1.76 4.76 3.48
N SER A 107 -2.96 4.83 4.04
CA SER A 107 -3.89 3.72 4.14
C SER A 107 -4.41 3.27 2.77
N GLU A 108 -4.63 4.19 1.83
CA GLU A 108 -5.01 3.88 0.46
C GLU A 108 -3.86 3.20 -0.29
N ILE A 109 -2.65 3.75 -0.21
CA ILE A 109 -1.44 3.16 -0.80
C ILE A 109 -1.22 1.74 -0.25
N GLN A 110 -1.33 1.56 1.06
CA GLN A 110 -1.22 0.25 1.72
C GLN A 110 -2.27 -0.73 1.18
N SER A 111 -3.54 -0.29 1.05
CA SER A 111 -4.61 -1.12 0.48
C SER A 111 -4.32 -1.52 -0.96
N ARG A 112 -3.81 -0.60 -1.80
CA ARG A 112 -3.41 -0.89 -3.18
C ARG A 112 -2.28 -1.94 -3.23
N ILE A 113 -1.26 -1.82 -2.37
CA ILE A 113 -0.14 -2.79 -2.32
C ILE A 113 -0.56 -4.15 -1.77
N THR A 114 -1.52 -4.21 -0.85
CA THR A 114 -1.94 -5.47 -0.22
C THR A 114 -3.13 -6.09 -0.95
N ALA A 115 -4.29 -5.44 -0.96
CA ALA A 115 -5.53 -5.98 -1.50
C ALA A 115 -5.49 -6.12 -3.03
N ASP A 116 -5.06 -5.07 -3.77
CA ASP A 116 -5.04 -5.13 -5.22
C ASP A 116 -4.03 -6.14 -5.76
N THR A 117 -2.87 -6.25 -5.12
CA THR A 117 -1.90 -7.28 -5.52
C THR A 117 -2.38 -8.69 -5.21
N THR A 118 -3.19 -8.90 -4.15
CA THR A 118 -3.83 -10.20 -3.85
C THR A 118 -4.87 -10.57 -4.90
N LEU A 119 -5.63 -9.60 -5.43
CA LEU A 119 -6.52 -9.83 -6.57
C LEU A 119 -5.73 -10.24 -7.83
N LEU A 120 -4.60 -9.58 -8.10
CA LEU A 120 -3.71 -9.98 -9.20
C LEU A 120 -3.14 -11.38 -9.00
N GLN A 121 -2.77 -11.73 -7.77
CA GLN A 121 -2.27 -13.06 -7.41
C GLN A 121 -3.29 -14.16 -7.73
N SER A 122 -4.57 -13.97 -7.36
CA SER A 122 -5.66 -14.90 -7.66
C SER A 122 -5.79 -15.11 -9.17
N VAL A 123 -5.79 -14.04 -9.95
CA VAL A 123 -5.95 -14.13 -11.40
C VAL A 123 -4.75 -14.78 -12.09
N ILE A 124 -3.54 -14.37 -11.75
CA ILE A 124 -2.30 -14.91 -12.33
C ILE A 124 -2.08 -16.36 -11.89
N GLY A 125 -2.31 -16.65 -10.60
CA GLY A 125 -2.03 -17.94 -9.98
C GLY A 125 -3.10 -19.03 -10.21
N SER A 126 -4.31 -18.67 -10.67
CA SER A 126 -5.38 -19.65 -10.88
C SER A 126 -6.33 -19.33 -12.03
N SER A 127 -6.98 -18.15 -12.01
CA SER A 127 -8.13 -17.85 -12.88
C SER A 127 -7.78 -17.88 -14.35
N PHE A 128 -6.63 -17.34 -14.75
CA PHE A 128 -6.16 -17.39 -16.15
C PHE A 128 -5.96 -18.84 -16.64
N SER A 129 -5.36 -19.70 -15.82
CA SER A 129 -5.18 -21.12 -16.13
C SER A 129 -6.50 -21.87 -16.21
N ILE A 130 -7.46 -21.54 -15.34
CA ILE A 130 -8.82 -22.10 -15.37
C ILE A 130 -9.54 -21.68 -16.64
N ALA A 131 -9.47 -20.40 -17.01
CA ALA A 131 -10.09 -19.89 -18.24
C ALA A 131 -9.54 -20.60 -19.48
N LEU A 132 -8.22 -20.70 -19.61
CA LEU A 132 -7.58 -21.32 -20.77
C LEU A 132 -7.90 -22.81 -20.87
N ARG A 133 -7.84 -23.54 -19.75
CA ARG A 133 -8.23 -24.96 -19.68
C ARG A 133 -9.71 -25.12 -20.04
N SER A 134 -10.59 -24.32 -19.46
CA SER A 134 -12.03 -24.40 -19.72
C SER A 134 -12.38 -24.03 -21.16
N SER A 135 -11.66 -23.10 -21.78
CA SER A 135 -11.78 -22.80 -23.20
C SER A 135 -11.39 -23.98 -24.09
N LEU A 136 -10.28 -24.65 -23.78
CA LEU A 136 -9.87 -25.88 -24.50
C LEU A 136 -10.90 -27.00 -24.32
N MET A 137 -11.44 -27.17 -23.12
CA MET A 137 -12.48 -28.16 -22.83
C MET A 137 -13.80 -27.84 -23.54
N LEU A 138 -14.17 -26.55 -23.61
CA LEU A 138 -15.37 -26.11 -24.31
C LEU A 138 -15.26 -26.41 -25.80
N VAL A 139 -14.17 -25.96 -26.44
CA VAL A 139 -13.94 -26.19 -27.87
C VAL A 139 -13.79 -27.67 -28.18
N GLY A 140 -12.95 -28.37 -27.44
CA GLY A 140 -12.73 -29.80 -27.62
C GLY A 140 -13.97 -30.63 -27.33
N GLY A 141 -14.71 -30.30 -26.25
CA GLY A 141 -15.95 -30.98 -25.89
C GLY A 141 -17.04 -30.81 -26.96
N ILE A 142 -17.27 -29.60 -27.46
CA ILE A 142 -18.22 -29.34 -28.54
C ILE A 142 -17.80 -30.09 -29.80
N LEU A 143 -16.52 -30.09 -30.15
CA LEU A 143 -16.03 -30.84 -31.34
C LEU A 143 -16.29 -32.34 -31.20
N PHE A 144 -15.99 -32.95 -30.03
CA PHE A 144 -16.29 -34.35 -29.77
C PHE A 144 -17.79 -34.63 -29.85
N LEU A 145 -18.64 -33.82 -29.26
CA LEU A 145 -20.10 -33.95 -29.33
C LEU A 145 -20.63 -33.92 -30.78
N LEU A 146 -20.14 -32.98 -31.61
CA LEU A 146 -20.53 -32.87 -33.01
C LEU A 146 -20.10 -34.07 -33.84
N VAL A 147 -18.89 -34.57 -33.64
CA VAL A 147 -18.34 -35.74 -34.38
C VAL A 147 -19.03 -37.03 -33.95
N MET A 148 -19.39 -37.18 -32.65
CA MET A 148 -20.05 -38.38 -32.16
C MET A 148 -21.51 -38.47 -32.65
N HIS A 149 -22.34 -37.46 -32.36
CA HIS A 149 -23.77 -37.49 -32.72
C HIS A 149 -24.28 -36.07 -32.96
N PHE A 150 -24.25 -35.67 -34.23
CA PHE A 150 -24.69 -34.35 -34.67
C PHE A 150 -26.16 -34.01 -34.26
N LYS A 151 -27.07 -34.97 -34.39
CA LYS A 151 -28.49 -34.81 -34.02
C LYS A 151 -28.68 -34.50 -32.54
N LEU A 152 -28.05 -35.26 -31.64
CA LEU A 152 -28.14 -35.05 -30.20
C LEU A 152 -27.48 -33.72 -29.79
N THR A 153 -26.39 -33.33 -30.45
CA THR A 153 -25.72 -32.05 -30.19
C THR A 153 -26.60 -30.86 -30.56
N LEU A 154 -27.35 -30.94 -31.66
CA LEU A 154 -28.33 -29.90 -32.02
C LEU A 154 -29.46 -29.79 -31.00
N ILE A 155 -29.97 -30.92 -30.47
CA ILE A 155 -30.98 -30.92 -29.42
C ILE A 155 -30.42 -30.27 -28.14
N LEU A 156 -29.16 -30.60 -27.74
CA LEU A 156 -28.49 -29.99 -26.61
C LEU A 156 -28.35 -28.48 -26.79
N LEU A 157 -27.86 -28.04 -27.95
CA LEU A 157 -27.71 -26.61 -28.25
C LEU A 157 -29.06 -25.86 -28.28
N ALA A 158 -30.14 -26.50 -28.71
CA ALA A 158 -31.48 -25.93 -28.65
C ALA A 158 -31.99 -25.74 -27.20
N CYS A 159 -31.54 -26.52 -26.24
CA CYS A 159 -31.87 -26.36 -24.82
C CYS A 159 -31.11 -25.19 -24.16
N VAL A 160 -29.96 -24.80 -24.68
CA VAL A 160 -29.07 -23.76 -24.06
C VAL A 160 -29.79 -22.40 -23.90
N PRO A 161 -30.51 -21.85 -24.86
CA PRO A 161 -31.22 -20.58 -24.71
C PRO A 161 -32.23 -20.58 -23.55
N PHE A 162 -32.91 -21.70 -23.33
CA PHE A 162 -33.89 -21.85 -22.22
C PHE A 162 -33.21 -21.78 -20.83
N VAL A 163 -31.96 -22.22 -20.72
CA VAL A 163 -31.17 -22.12 -19.47
C VAL A 163 -30.57 -20.71 -19.34
N ILE A 164 -30.07 -20.14 -20.44
CA ILE A 164 -29.43 -18.81 -20.41
C ILE A 164 -30.43 -17.69 -20.11
N ALA A 165 -31.64 -17.73 -20.64
CA ALA A 165 -32.61 -16.66 -20.49
C ALA A 165 -32.93 -16.36 -19.00
N PRO A 166 -33.26 -17.35 -18.12
CA PRO A 166 -33.42 -17.11 -16.69
C PRO A 166 -32.14 -16.63 -16.01
N VAL A 167 -30.96 -17.17 -16.40
CA VAL A 167 -29.68 -16.74 -15.83
C VAL A 167 -29.45 -15.25 -16.09
N VAL A 168 -29.73 -14.76 -17.28
CA VAL A 168 -29.59 -13.32 -17.61
C VAL A 168 -30.63 -12.50 -16.86
N TYR A 169 -31.89 -12.95 -16.82
CA TYR A 169 -32.98 -12.22 -16.14
C TYR A 169 -32.76 -12.07 -14.64
N PHE A 170 -32.61 -13.18 -13.93
CA PHE A 170 -32.37 -13.18 -12.48
C PHE A 170 -30.97 -12.66 -12.13
N GLY A 171 -29.96 -12.94 -12.95
CA GLY A 171 -28.58 -12.50 -12.74
C GLY A 171 -28.44 -10.98 -12.69
N ARG A 172 -29.18 -10.24 -13.52
CA ARG A 172 -29.23 -8.77 -13.48
C ARG A 172 -29.80 -8.27 -12.15
N ARG A 173 -30.88 -8.89 -11.66
CA ARG A 173 -31.49 -8.54 -10.36
C ARG A 173 -30.58 -8.86 -9.17
N VAL A 174 -30.00 -10.06 -9.17
CA VAL A 174 -29.02 -10.46 -8.15
C VAL A 174 -27.82 -9.53 -8.11
N ARG A 175 -27.31 -9.11 -9.27
CA ARG A 175 -26.17 -8.17 -9.37
C ARG A 175 -26.53 -6.81 -8.78
N ARG A 176 -27.72 -6.26 -9.05
CA ARG A 176 -28.19 -5.00 -8.46
C ARG A 176 -28.28 -5.11 -6.95
N LEU A 177 -29.02 -6.11 -6.45
CA LEU A 177 -29.17 -6.34 -4.99
C LEU A 177 -27.85 -6.65 -4.29
N SER A 178 -26.86 -7.21 -5.00
CA SER A 178 -25.53 -7.42 -4.44
C SER A 178 -24.79 -6.10 -4.21
N ARG A 179 -24.93 -5.12 -5.11
CA ARG A 179 -24.39 -3.77 -4.91
C ARG A 179 -25.05 -3.09 -3.74
N ASP A 180 -26.39 -3.06 -3.71
CA ASP A 180 -27.16 -2.46 -2.63
C ASP A 180 -26.80 -3.08 -1.27
N SER A 181 -26.59 -4.40 -1.22
CA SER A 181 -26.15 -5.11 -0.01
C SER A 181 -24.72 -4.74 0.41
N GLN A 182 -23.81 -4.54 -0.55
CA GLN A 182 -22.44 -4.10 -0.25
C GLN A 182 -22.40 -2.66 0.29
N ASP A 183 -23.24 -1.78 -0.25
CA ASP A 183 -23.33 -0.39 0.19
C ASP A 183 -23.85 -0.30 1.64
N GLU A 184 -24.86 -1.12 1.99
CA GLU A 184 -25.36 -1.20 3.38
C GLU A 184 -24.32 -1.79 4.34
N ILE A 185 -23.62 -2.85 3.96
CA ILE A 185 -22.52 -3.43 4.77
C ILE A 185 -21.39 -2.40 4.96
N ALA A 186 -21.05 -1.62 3.92
CA ALA A 186 -20.08 -0.55 4.02
C ALA A 186 -20.54 0.54 5.01
N SER A 187 -21.85 0.83 5.07
CA SER A 187 -22.39 1.79 6.04
C SER A 187 -22.25 1.30 7.48
N VAL A 188 -22.48 -0.01 7.73
CA VAL A 188 -22.23 -0.66 9.03
C VAL A 188 -20.76 -0.50 9.44
N GLY A 189 -19.83 -0.78 8.50
CA GLY A 189 -18.39 -0.66 8.75
C GLY A 189 -17.95 0.79 9.05
N ARG A 190 -18.48 1.77 8.33
CA ARG A 190 -18.20 3.20 8.59
C ARG A 190 -18.66 3.62 9.98
N TYR A 191 -19.88 3.25 10.36
CA TYR A 191 -20.43 3.58 11.68
C TYR A 191 -19.60 2.95 12.81
N LEU A 192 -19.29 1.66 12.69
CA LEU A 192 -18.44 0.93 13.64
C LEU A 192 -17.06 1.59 13.81
N SER A 193 -16.40 1.89 12.70
CA SER A 193 -15.09 2.54 12.71
C SER A 193 -15.13 3.91 13.39
N GLN A 194 -16.16 4.72 13.13
CA GLN A 194 -16.35 6.02 13.75
C GLN A 194 -16.55 5.90 15.27
N ALA A 195 -17.44 5.02 15.71
CA ALA A 195 -17.74 4.84 17.13
C ALA A 195 -16.53 4.33 17.92
N LEU A 196 -15.80 3.34 17.39
CA LEU A 196 -14.62 2.77 18.05
C LEU A 196 -13.45 3.73 18.08
N ARG A 197 -13.21 4.51 17.02
CA ARG A 197 -12.16 5.53 16.98
C ARG A 197 -12.36 6.59 18.06
N HIS A 198 -13.60 6.93 18.36
CA HIS A 198 -13.95 7.95 19.34
C HIS A 198 -14.63 7.37 20.58
N ILE A 199 -14.28 6.14 20.99
CA ILE A 199 -14.93 5.43 22.08
C ILE A 199 -14.94 6.22 23.38
N LYS A 200 -13.87 6.96 23.69
CA LYS A 200 -13.81 7.81 24.89
C LYS A 200 -14.87 8.91 24.87
N VAL A 201 -15.23 9.44 23.70
CA VAL A 201 -16.27 10.44 23.54
C VAL A 201 -17.64 9.81 23.78
N VAL A 202 -17.91 8.65 23.16
CA VAL A 202 -19.15 7.89 23.36
C VAL A 202 -19.39 7.63 24.86
N GLN A 203 -18.36 7.14 25.57
CA GLN A 203 -18.43 6.85 27.00
C GLN A 203 -18.53 8.10 27.87
N ALA A 204 -17.76 9.16 27.55
CA ALA A 204 -17.79 10.41 28.32
C ALA A 204 -19.17 11.11 28.27
N PHE A 205 -19.90 10.94 27.16
CA PHE A 205 -21.26 11.47 27.00
C PHE A 205 -22.37 10.45 27.32
N THR A 206 -22.01 9.26 27.84
CA THR A 206 -22.98 8.18 28.17
C THR A 206 -23.94 7.87 27.01
N HIS A 207 -23.41 7.81 25.78
CA HIS A 207 -24.19 7.71 24.55
C HIS A 207 -24.31 6.26 24.04
N GLU A 208 -23.84 5.25 24.82
CA GLU A 208 -23.71 3.85 24.42
C GLU A 208 -25.04 3.25 23.96
N GLN A 209 -26.12 3.45 24.72
CA GLN A 209 -27.44 2.88 24.39
C GLN A 209 -28.00 3.43 23.08
N HIS A 210 -27.81 4.73 22.83
CA HIS A 210 -28.24 5.35 21.57
C HIS A 210 -27.44 4.79 20.38
N ASP A 211 -26.13 4.66 20.53
CA ASP A 211 -25.26 4.16 19.48
C ASP A 211 -25.50 2.67 19.21
N ILE A 212 -25.77 1.85 20.25
CA ILE A 212 -26.18 0.45 20.10
C ILE A 212 -27.46 0.36 19.28
N GLN A 213 -28.48 1.14 19.62
CA GLN A 213 -29.76 1.14 18.88
C GLN A 213 -29.59 1.55 17.43
N ARG A 214 -28.79 2.60 17.17
CA ARG A 214 -28.53 3.10 15.81
C ARG A 214 -27.73 2.08 14.99
N PHE A 215 -26.74 1.45 15.60
CA PHE A 215 -25.97 0.39 14.97
C PHE A 215 -26.84 -0.82 14.63
N SER A 216 -27.68 -1.27 15.57
CA SER A 216 -28.65 -2.36 15.37
C SER A 216 -29.56 -2.08 14.18
N ASN A 217 -30.17 -0.91 14.11
CA ASN A 217 -31.04 -0.53 12.99
C ASN A 217 -30.29 -0.52 11.64
N THR A 218 -28.99 -0.18 11.63
CA THR A 218 -28.17 -0.20 10.42
C THR A 218 -27.86 -1.63 9.98
N VAL A 219 -27.58 -2.52 10.94
CA VAL A 219 -27.37 -3.96 10.69
C VAL A 219 -28.65 -4.63 10.19
N ASP A 220 -29.79 -4.33 10.80
CA ASP A 220 -31.09 -4.89 10.40
C ASP A 220 -31.45 -4.50 8.96
N ARG A 221 -31.19 -3.26 8.57
CA ARG A 221 -31.38 -2.80 7.18
C ARG A 221 -30.48 -3.57 6.21
N ALA A 222 -29.20 -3.74 6.55
CA ALA A 222 -28.27 -4.53 5.74
C ALA A 222 -28.71 -6.00 5.62
N PHE A 223 -29.28 -6.57 6.69
CA PHE A 223 -29.87 -7.91 6.69
C PHE A 223 -31.07 -8.00 5.74
N GLU A 224 -32.02 -7.07 5.81
CA GLU A 224 -33.19 -7.06 4.93
C GLU A 224 -32.83 -7.05 3.44
N VAL A 225 -31.86 -6.19 3.05
CA VAL A 225 -31.36 -6.14 1.67
C VAL A 225 -30.69 -7.47 1.29
N SER A 226 -29.91 -8.05 2.21
CA SER A 226 -29.27 -9.35 2.01
C SER A 226 -30.29 -10.48 1.83
N VAL A 227 -31.38 -10.49 2.58
CA VAL A 227 -32.46 -11.48 2.44
C VAL A 227 -33.11 -11.39 1.06
N LYS A 228 -33.40 -10.18 0.56
CA LYS A 228 -33.93 -9.98 -0.81
C LYS A 228 -32.99 -10.52 -1.87
N ARG A 229 -31.67 -10.30 -1.71
CA ARG A 229 -30.64 -10.86 -2.60
C ARG A 229 -30.62 -12.38 -2.57
N ILE A 230 -30.64 -12.98 -1.36
CA ILE A 230 -30.67 -14.43 -1.16
C ILE A 230 -31.89 -15.04 -1.84
N GLN A 231 -33.07 -14.46 -1.65
CA GLN A 231 -34.32 -14.93 -2.25
C GLN A 231 -34.24 -14.97 -3.78
N GLN A 232 -33.73 -13.89 -4.42
CA GLN A 232 -33.58 -13.87 -5.88
C GLN A 232 -32.55 -14.88 -6.38
N ARG A 233 -31.46 -15.09 -5.61
CA ARG A 233 -30.44 -16.10 -5.92
C ARG A 233 -31.00 -17.52 -5.78
N SER A 234 -31.85 -17.76 -4.77
CA SER A 234 -32.49 -19.07 -4.56
C SER A 234 -33.43 -19.41 -5.72
N TRP A 235 -34.23 -18.44 -6.19
CA TRP A 235 -35.07 -18.64 -7.38
C TRP A 235 -34.24 -18.94 -8.63
N LEU A 236 -33.16 -18.21 -8.84
CA LEU A 236 -32.23 -18.48 -9.95
C LEU A 236 -31.70 -19.91 -9.88
N THR A 237 -31.22 -20.33 -8.71
CA THR A 237 -30.64 -21.67 -8.51
C THR A 237 -31.69 -22.76 -8.80
N LEU A 238 -32.91 -22.61 -8.27
CA LEU A 238 -34.00 -23.56 -8.50
C LEU A 238 -34.29 -23.70 -10.01
N VAL A 239 -34.50 -22.59 -10.70
CA VAL A 239 -34.87 -22.60 -12.12
C VAL A 239 -33.72 -23.19 -12.97
N VAL A 240 -32.48 -22.84 -12.68
CA VAL A 240 -31.31 -23.38 -13.40
C VAL A 240 -31.19 -24.89 -13.21
N ILE A 241 -31.35 -25.39 -11.97
CA ILE A 241 -31.29 -26.85 -11.70
C ILE A 241 -32.41 -27.58 -12.46
N LEU A 242 -33.64 -27.10 -12.36
CA LEU A 242 -34.78 -27.73 -13.03
C LEU A 242 -34.60 -27.78 -14.55
N LEU A 243 -34.21 -26.67 -15.17
CA LEU A 243 -34.01 -26.61 -16.62
C LEU A 243 -32.82 -27.46 -17.08
N SER A 244 -31.72 -27.46 -16.33
CA SER A 244 -30.54 -28.25 -16.66
C SER A 244 -30.84 -29.77 -16.55
N MET A 245 -31.52 -30.19 -15.49
CA MET A 245 -31.90 -31.61 -15.30
C MET A 245 -32.96 -32.02 -16.33
N SER A 246 -33.90 -31.15 -16.68
CA SER A 246 -34.88 -31.43 -17.75
C SER A 246 -34.17 -31.57 -19.11
N GLY A 247 -33.16 -30.74 -19.40
CA GLY A 247 -32.36 -30.86 -20.61
C GLY A 247 -31.61 -32.19 -20.71
N ILE A 248 -31.03 -32.66 -19.58
CA ILE A 248 -30.42 -33.99 -19.48
C ILE A 248 -31.49 -35.07 -19.71
N GLY A 249 -32.68 -34.94 -19.11
CA GLY A 249 -33.79 -35.89 -19.30
C GLY A 249 -34.23 -35.99 -20.75
N VAL A 250 -34.39 -34.87 -21.46
CA VAL A 250 -34.69 -34.84 -22.90
C VAL A 250 -33.62 -35.54 -23.72
N MET A 251 -32.33 -35.28 -23.40
CA MET A 251 -31.20 -35.90 -24.06
C MET A 251 -31.17 -37.42 -23.82
N LEU A 252 -31.41 -37.89 -22.60
CA LEU A 252 -31.51 -39.33 -22.29
C LEU A 252 -32.70 -40.00 -22.96
N TRP A 253 -33.81 -39.29 -23.12
CA TRP A 253 -34.97 -39.81 -23.85
C TRP A 253 -34.69 -40.06 -25.33
N PHE A 254 -34.11 -39.07 -26.02
CA PHE A 254 -33.77 -39.22 -27.46
C PHE A 254 -32.59 -40.18 -27.68
N GLY A 255 -31.51 -40.03 -26.88
CA GLY A 255 -30.35 -40.94 -26.95
C GLY A 255 -30.70 -42.39 -26.58
N GLY A 256 -31.55 -42.57 -25.55
CA GLY A 256 -32.03 -43.92 -25.18
C GLY A 256 -32.85 -44.59 -26.28
N LYS A 257 -33.68 -43.84 -27.00
CA LYS A 257 -34.35 -44.38 -28.20
C LYS A 257 -33.38 -44.78 -29.28
N ASP A 258 -32.35 -43.97 -29.55
CA ASP A 258 -31.32 -44.29 -30.55
C ASP A 258 -30.48 -45.50 -30.09
N VAL A 259 -30.26 -45.74 -28.78
CA VAL A 259 -29.64 -46.97 -28.26
C VAL A 259 -30.54 -48.19 -28.46
N ILE A 260 -31.85 -48.09 -28.12
CA ILE A 260 -32.80 -49.20 -28.28
C ILE A 260 -32.94 -49.60 -29.74
N SER A 261 -32.91 -48.62 -30.68
CA SER A 261 -32.96 -48.92 -32.10
C SER A 261 -31.65 -49.41 -32.73
N GLY A 262 -30.56 -49.52 -31.93
CA GLY A 262 -29.24 -49.95 -32.42
C GLY A 262 -28.45 -48.88 -33.20
N ALA A 263 -28.94 -47.63 -33.26
CA ALA A 263 -28.29 -46.54 -33.98
C ALA A 263 -27.10 -45.96 -33.19
N MET A 264 -26.98 -46.29 -31.90
CA MET A 264 -25.96 -45.79 -30.96
C MET A 264 -25.62 -46.85 -29.94
N SER A 265 -24.34 -46.94 -29.45
CA SER A 265 -23.98 -47.80 -28.32
C SER A 265 -24.35 -47.17 -26.98
N ALA A 266 -24.46 -47.99 -25.94
CA ALA A 266 -24.63 -47.52 -24.57
C ALA A 266 -23.42 -46.68 -24.08
N GLY A 267 -22.21 -47.08 -24.53
CA GLY A 267 -20.97 -46.33 -24.25
C GLY A 267 -20.93 -44.98 -24.95
N ASP A 268 -21.47 -44.87 -26.18
CA ASP A 268 -21.59 -43.60 -26.89
C ASP A 268 -22.49 -42.64 -26.12
N LEU A 269 -23.66 -43.10 -25.64
CA LEU A 269 -24.57 -42.27 -24.85
C LEU A 269 -23.95 -41.81 -23.53
N ALA A 270 -23.25 -42.66 -22.83
CA ALA A 270 -22.55 -42.32 -21.60
C ALA A 270 -21.42 -41.30 -21.83
N SER A 271 -20.63 -41.48 -22.91
CA SER A 271 -19.59 -40.55 -23.30
C SER A 271 -20.16 -39.20 -23.73
N PHE A 272 -21.28 -39.21 -24.46
CA PHE A 272 -21.98 -38.00 -24.85
C PHE A 272 -22.47 -37.20 -23.62
N LEU A 273 -23.03 -37.87 -22.61
CA LEU A 273 -23.42 -37.29 -21.34
C LEU A 273 -22.21 -36.70 -20.61
N PHE A 274 -21.09 -37.41 -20.55
CA PHE A 274 -19.84 -36.96 -19.95
C PHE A 274 -19.32 -35.68 -20.58
N TYR A 275 -19.25 -35.62 -21.93
CA TYR A 275 -18.85 -34.37 -22.62
C TYR A 275 -19.83 -33.25 -22.43
N SER A 276 -21.14 -33.50 -22.37
CA SER A 276 -22.15 -32.49 -22.11
C SER A 276 -21.96 -31.82 -20.74
N ILE A 277 -21.63 -32.63 -19.71
CA ILE A 277 -21.31 -32.12 -18.36
C ILE A 277 -20.02 -31.28 -18.37
N ILE A 278 -18.98 -31.74 -19.09
CA ILE A 278 -17.73 -30.97 -19.23
C ILE A 278 -17.97 -29.62 -19.90
N VAL A 279 -18.72 -29.60 -21.01
CA VAL A 279 -19.04 -28.37 -21.74
C VAL A 279 -19.83 -27.41 -20.86
N ALA A 280 -20.85 -27.88 -20.16
CA ALA A 280 -21.63 -27.08 -19.24
C ALA A 280 -20.76 -26.49 -18.10
N GLY A 281 -19.90 -27.30 -17.49
CA GLY A 281 -18.95 -26.90 -16.47
C GLY A 281 -17.93 -25.87 -16.97
N ALA A 282 -17.44 -26.05 -18.20
CA ALA A 282 -16.50 -25.12 -18.83
C ALA A 282 -17.11 -23.73 -19.07
N VAL A 283 -18.36 -23.66 -19.52
CA VAL A 283 -19.10 -22.38 -19.66
C VAL A 283 -19.24 -21.69 -18.30
N GLY A 284 -19.60 -22.43 -17.25
CA GLY A 284 -19.71 -21.91 -15.89
C GLY A 284 -18.38 -21.31 -15.38
N ALA A 285 -17.29 -22.08 -15.52
CA ALA A 285 -15.95 -21.65 -15.10
C ALA A 285 -15.45 -20.40 -15.87
N ILE A 286 -15.68 -20.33 -17.19
CA ILE A 286 -15.31 -19.15 -17.99
C ILE A 286 -16.09 -17.92 -17.52
N SER A 287 -17.40 -18.08 -17.22
CA SER A 287 -18.25 -16.98 -16.74
C SER A 287 -17.80 -16.45 -15.38
N GLU A 288 -17.37 -17.31 -14.46
CA GLU A 288 -16.82 -16.94 -13.16
C GLU A 288 -15.51 -16.16 -13.30
N VAL A 289 -14.58 -16.71 -14.09
CA VAL A 289 -13.26 -16.09 -14.32
C VAL A 289 -13.40 -14.73 -15.00
N MET A 290 -14.38 -14.51 -15.88
CA MET A 290 -14.57 -13.21 -16.52
C MET A 290 -14.84 -12.10 -15.47
N GLY A 291 -15.59 -12.39 -14.40
CA GLY A 291 -15.80 -11.45 -13.30
C GLY A 291 -14.52 -11.16 -12.51
N GLU A 292 -13.67 -12.17 -12.31
CA GLU A 292 -12.37 -12.00 -11.63
C GLU A 292 -11.39 -11.20 -12.48
N LEU A 293 -11.33 -11.46 -13.79
CA LEU A 293 -10.49 -10.71 -14.72
C LEU A 293 -10.84 -9.21 -14.74
N GLN A 294 -12.13 -8.87 -14.72
CA GLN A 294 -12.54 -7.47 -14.66
C GLN A 294 -12.10 -6.77 -13.39
N ARG A 295 -12.21 -7.44 -12.23
CA ARG A 295 -11.72 -6.90 -10.96
C ARG A 295 -10.20 -6.73 -10.95
N ALA A 296 -9.49 -7.73 -11.45
CA ALA A 296 -8.03 -7.68 -11.53
C ALA A 296 -7.51 -6.65 -12.53
N ALA A 297 -8.25 -6.38 -13.62
CA ALA A 297 -7.91 -5.30 -14.55
C ALA A 297 -7.93 -3.93 -13.85
N GLY A 298 -8.97 -3.62 -13.06
CA GLY A 298 -9.00 -2.39 -12.26
C GLY A 298 -7.90 -2.34 -11.18
N ALA A 299 -7.60 -3.46 -10.54
CA ALA A 299 -6.47 -3.55 -9.60
C ALA A 299 -5.12 -3.33 -10.29
N ALA A 300 -4.93 -3.89 -11.50
CA ALA A 300 -3.73 -3.69 -12.30
C ALA A 300 -3.53 -2.23 -12.70
N GLU A 301 -4.62 -1.54 -13.07
CA GLU A 301 -4.60 -0.12 -13.42
C GLU A 301 -4.10 0.72 -12.23
N ARG A 302 -4.68 0.55 -11.03
CA ARG A 302 -4.25 1.26 -9.82
C ARG A 302 -2.79 0.98 -9.43
N ILE A 303 -2.32 -0.25 -9.59
CA ILE A 303 -0.89 -0.56 -9.37
C ILE A 303 0.01 0.10 -10.41
N MET A 304 -0.44 0.16 -11.67
CA MET A 304 0.32 0.84 -12.73
C MET A 304 0.34 2.36 -12.54
N GLU A 305 -0.74 2.97 -12.03
CA GLU A 305 -0.74 4.37 -11.61
C GLU A 305 0.37 4.64 -10.60
N LEU A 306 0.49 3.81 -9.54
CA LEU A 306 1.56 3.96 -8.55
C LEU A 306 2.95 3.82 -9.18
N LEU A 307 3.16 2.86 -10.10
CA LEU A 307 4.44 2.66 -10.78
C LEU A 307 4.78 3.73 -11.82
N SER A 308 3.78 4.44 -12.33
CA SER A 308 3.95 5.52 -13.32
C SER A 308 3.98 6.91 -12.68
N ALA A 309 3.68 7.03 -11.39
CA ALA A 309 3.75 8.29 -10.66
C ALA A 309 5.17 8.88 -10.78
N ARG A 310 5.25 10.18 -10.99
CA ARG A 310 6.55 10.87 -11.12
C ARG A 310 6.74 11.79 -9.93
N SER A 311 7.97 11.83 -9.44
CA SER A 311 8.35 12.82 -8.45
C SER A 311 8.40 14.21 -9.09
N ASP A 312 7.82 15.21 -8.42
CA ASP A 312 7.93 16.61 -8.83
C ASP A 312 9.37 17.12 -8.66
N ILE A 313 10.15 16.44 -7.81
CA ILE A 313 11.54 16.79 -7.51
C ILE A 313 12.47 15.88 -8.31
N VAL A 314 13.24 16.49 -9.20
CA VAL A 314 14.27 15.79 -9.98
C VAL A 314 15.63 15.96 -9.31
N SER A 315 16.31 14.83 -9.00
CA SER A 315 17.65 14.86 -8.41
C SER A 315 18.65 15.48 -9.39
N GLY A 316 19.46 16.42 -8.90
CA GLY A 316 20.63 16.89 -9.64
C GLY A 316 21.78 15.88 -9.62
N THR A 317 22.95 16.31 -10.08
CA THR A 317 24.14 15.44 -10.21
C THR A 317 25.34 15.92 -9.41
N LEU A 318 25.30 17.15 -8.86
CA LEU A 318 26.39 17.72 -8.08
C LEU A 318 26.49 17.05 -6.71
N ALA A 319 27.68 16.63 -6.33
CA ALA A 319 27.95 16.13 -4.98
C ALA A 319 27.97 17.28 -3.96
N PHE A 320 27.43 17.06 -2.77
CA PHE A 320 27.42 18.06 -1.71
C PHE A 320 28.82 18.14 -1.02
N PRO A 321 29.42 19.33 -0.89
CA PRO A 321 30.77 19.49 -0.38
C PRO A 321 30.85 19.46 1.16
N ALA A 322 30.31 18.41 1.80
CA ALA A 322 30.20 18.32 3.26
C ALA A 322 31.54 18.49 4.00
N GLY A 323 32.64 17.96 3.45
CA GLY A 323 33.97 18.08 4.03
C GLY A 323 34.63 19.47 3.86
N GLN A 324 34.14 20.29 2.94
CA GLN A 324 34.68 21.61 2.68
C GLN A 324 33.98 22.70 3.49
N LEU A 325 32.71 22.49 3.89
CA LEU A 325 32.00 23.43 4.73
C LEU A 325 32.61 23.65 6.12
N GLY A 326 33.43 22.72 6.63
CA GLY A 326 34.22 22.90 7.84
C GLY A 326 35.52 23.70 7.67
N ALA A 327 35.94 23.93 6.43
CA ALA A 327 37.20 24.61 6.07
C ALA A 327 36.99 25.99 5.43
N VAL A 328 35.74 26.44 5.28
CA VAL A 328 35.37 27.76 4.77
C VAL A 328 35.67 28.83 5.83
N ASP A 329 36.09 30.03 5.42
CA ASP A 329 36.41 31.12 6.35
C ASP A 329 35.16 31.55 7.17
N PRO A 330 35.31 31.79 8.50
CA PRO A 330 34.21 32.30 9.32
C PRO A 330 33.68 33.62 8.73
N GLY A 331 32.40 33.64 8.34
CA GLY A 331 31.74 34.80 7.75
C GLY A 331 31.31 34.66 6.29
N GLU A 332 31.71 33.58 5.61
CA GLU A 332 31.22 33.26 4.26
C GLU A 332 29.76 32.74 4.32
N GLU A 333 28.96 33.10 3.32
CA GLU A 333 27.57 32.68 3.21
C GLU A 333 27.44 31.22 2.86
N VAL A 334 26.86 30.41 3.75
CA VAL A 334 26.62 28.98 3.53
C VAL A 334 25.25 28.71 2.95
N ILE A 335 24.23 29.47 3.38
CA ILE A 335 22.85 29.35 2.88
C ILE A 335 22.40 30.72 2.42
N ARG A 336 21.75 30.80 1.25
CA ARG A 336 21.19 32.03 0.73
C ARG A 336 19.86 31.77 0.04
N PHE A 337 18.86 32.52 0.45
CA PHE A 337 17.54 32.60 -0.19
C PHE A 337 17.50 33.89 -1.03
N GLU A 338 17.09 33.78 -2.29
CA GLU A 338 16.96 34.91 -3.22
C GLU A 338 15.55 34.96 -3.79
N HIS A 339 14.78 35.96 -3.39
CA HIS A 339 13.42 36.25 -3.88
C HIS A 339 12.50 35.02 -3.91
N VAL A 340 12.57 34.18 -2.86
CA VAL A 340 11.86 32.91 -2.81
C VAL A 340 10.37 33.14 -2.56
N GLU A 341 9.53 32.64 -3.49
CA GLU A 341 8.10 32.52 -3.32
C GLU A 341 7.70 31.04 -3.35
N PHE A 342 6.87 30.64 -2.37
CA PHE A 342 6.43 29.25 -2.28
C PHE A 342 4.97 29.13 -1.87
N ARG A 343 4.26 28.20 -2.55
CA ARG A 343 2.89 27.78 -2.28
C ARG A 343 2.84 26.28 -2.22
N TYR A 344 2.16 25.72 -1.23
CA TYR A 344 1.93 24.27 -1.18
C TYR A 344 0.97 23.86 -2.31
N PRO A 345 1.21 22.71 -2.97
CA PRO A 345 0.29 22.20 -4.00
C PRO A 345 -1.14 22.04 -3.51
N THR A 346 -1.32 21.64 -2.25
CA THR A 346 -2.62 21.48 -1.59
C THR A 346 -3.34 22.80 -1.30
N ARG A 347 -2.64 23.96 -1.36
CA ARG A 347 -3.18 25.32 -1.09
C ARG A 347 -2.62 26.34 -2.07
N PRO A 348 -2.92 26.25 -3.36
CA PRO A 348 -2.28 27.07 -4.41
C PRO A 348 -2.63 28.57 -4.29
N ASP A 349 -3.75 28.89 -3.67
CA ASP A 349 -4.20 30.28 -3.52
C ASP A 349 -3.52 31.00 -2.35
N HIS A 350 -2.78 30.28 -1.49
CA HIS A 350 -2.14 30.85 -0.31
C HIS A 350 -0.62 30.73 -0.40
N ALA A 351 0.09 31.87 -0.51
CA ALA A 351 1.54 31.91 -0.49
C ALA A 351 2.03 31.65 0.94
N ALA A 352 2.76 30.56 1.14
CA ALA A 352 3.42 30.25 2.42
C ALA A 352 4.69 31.10 2.64
N LEU A 353 5.38 31.44 1.54
CA LEU A 353 6.50 32.38 1.54
C LEU A 353 6.33 33.37 0.37
N LYS A 354 6.67 34.65 0.61
CA LYS A 354 6.49 35.75 -0.33
C LYS A 354 7.78 36.54 -0.45
N ASN A 355 8.43 36.47 -1.61
CA ASN A 355 9.63 37.23 -1.97
C ASN A 355 10.71 37.26 -0.86
N LEU A 356 11.01 36.10 -0.29
CA LEU A 356 11.89 35.97 0.86
C LEU A 356 13.36 35.98 0.44
N SER A 357 14.16 36.90 1.03
CA SER A 357 15.59 37.01 0.75
C SER A 357 16.38 37.20 2.05
N PHE A 358 17.32 36.29 2.33
CA PHE A 358 18.26 36.37 3.45
C PHE A 358 19.41 35.40 3.24
N SER A 359 20.48 35.54 4.02
CA SER A 359 21.60 34.60 4.01
C SER A 359 21.97 34.17 5.43
N ILE A 360 22.65 33.03 5.55
CA ILE A 360 23.19 32.48 6.80
C ILE A 360 24.68 32.25 6.60
N LYS A 361 25.48 32.78 7.53
CA LYS A 361 26.92 32.63 7.51
C LYS A 361 27.37 31.32 8.15
N GLN A 362 28.58 30.90 7.82
CA GLN A 362 29.16 29.72 8.42
C GLN A 362 29.31 29.87 9.95
N GLY A 363 28.85 28.87 10.67
CA GLY A 363 28.89 28.84 12.14
C GLY A 363 27.85 29.75 12.79
N GLU A 364 27.04 30.50 12.03
CA GLU A 364 25.98 31.36 12.55
C GLU A 364 24.82 30.56 13.09
N MET A 365 24.30 30.94 14.23
CA MET A 365 23.01 30.49 14.76
C MET A 365 21.93 31.52 14.45
N LEU A 366 21.07 31.20 13.46
CA LEU A 366 19.92 32.02 13.08
C LEU A 366 18.63 31.49 13.70
N ALA A 367 17.97 32.30 14.51
CA ALA A 367 16.67 31.96 15.08
C ALA A 367 15.52 32.49 14.21
N LEU A 368 14.54 31.64 13.92
CA LEU A 368 13.29 32.00 13.24
C LEU A 368 12.18 32.19 14.28
N VAL A 369 11.60 33.39 14.34
CA VAL A 369 10.53 33.75 15.27
C VAL A 369 9.33 34.28 14.50
N GLY A 370 8.12 34.01 14.97
CA GLY A 370 6.90 34.48 14.35
C GLY A 370 5.68 33.68 14.79
N PRO A 371 4.46 34.15 14.50
CA PRO A 371 3.23 33.45 14.85
C PRO A 371 3.12 32.08 14.14
N SER A 372 2.19 31.24 14.61
CA SER A 372 1.88 29.98 13.92
C SER A 372 1.39 30.27 12.50
N GLY A 373 1.87 29.50 11.52
CA GLY A 373 1.55 29.70 10.11
C GLY A 373 2.38 30.80 9.40
N ALA A 374 3.38 31.41 10.05
CA ALA A 374 4.22 32.44 9.43
C ALA A 374 5.19 31.90 8.35
N GLY A 375 5.27 30.59 8.11
CA GLY A 375 6.14 30.00 7.09
C GLY A 375 7.48 29.45 7.62
N LYS A 376 7.69 29.37 8.94
CA LYS A 376 8.95 28.94 9.55
C LYS A 376 9.36 27.52 9.16
N SER A 377 8.47 26.52 9.33
CA SER A 377 8.76 25.12 8.99
C SER A 377 8.88 24.90 7.48
N THR A 378 8.21 25.73 6.67
CA THR A 378 8.33 25.73 5.22
C THR A 378 9.78 25.99 4.75
N LEU A 379 10.54 26.79 5.48
CA LEU A 379 11.97 27.03 5.17
C LEU A 379 12.79 25.73 5.31
N PHE A 380 12.50 24.91 6.30
CA PHE A 380 13.18 23.60 6.49
C PHE A 380 12.82 22.62 5.39
N GLU A 381 11.55 22.59 4.99
CA GLU A 381 11.08 21.73 3.91
C GLU A 381 11.73 22.07 2.57
N LEU A 382 11.91 23.37 2.29
CA LEU A 382 12.60 23.84 1.10
C LEU A 382 14.12 23.56 1.16
N LEU A 383 14.77 23.75 2.31
CA LEU A 383 16.19 23.41 2.49
C LEU A 383 16.48 21.92 2.30
N LEU A 384 15.59 21.06 2.83
CA LEU A 384 15.67 19.61 2.62
C LEU A 384 15.19 19.18 1.24
N ARG A 385 14.78 20.17 0.43
CA ARG A 385 14.25 19.98 -0.91
C ARG A 385 13.15 18.92 -0.95
N PHE A 386 12.17 19.04 -0.03
CA PHE A 386 10.91 18.32 -0.11
C PHE A 386 9.98 18.94 -1.16
N TYR A 387 10.17 20.24 -1.40
CA TYR A 387 9.55 21.03 -2.46
C TYR A 387 10.59 21.93 -3.13
N ASP A 388 10.37 22.30 -4.37
CA ASP A 388 11.10 23.37 -5.05
C ASP A 388 10.26 24.65 -5.04
N PRO A 389 10.86 25.85 -4.82
CA PRO A 389 10.13 27.12 -4.86
C PRO A 389 9.64 27.43 -6.28
N GLN A 390 8.46 28.06 -6.38
CA GLN A 390 7.89 28.47 -7.67
C GLN A 390 8.63 29.67 -8.26
N GLN A 391 9.17 30.58 -7.41
CA GLN A 391 10.00 31.71 -7.83
C GLN A 391 11.20 31.83 -6.93
N GLY A 392 12.28 32.43 -7.47
CA GLY A 392 13.53 32.60 -6.76
C GLY A 392 14.42 31.36 -6.76
N ALA A 393 15.46 31.39 -5.94
CA ALA A 393 16.40 30.30 -5.79
C ALA A 393 16.94 30.20 -4.35
N ILE A 394 17.34 28.98 -3.99
CA ILE A 394 17.98 28.70 -2.70
C ILE A 394 19.35 28.14 -3.00
N TYR A 395 20.38 28.76 -2.43
CA TYR A 395 21.76 28.35 -2.59
C TYR A 395 22.28 27.80 -1.28
N VAL A 396 23.05 26.71 -1.38
CA VAL A 396 23.79 26.14 -0.27
C VAL A 396 25.22 25.90 -0.74
N ALA A 397 26.21 26.34 0.03
CA ALA A 397 27.63 26.28 -0.35
C ALA A 397 27.89 26.83 -1.76
N GLY A 398 27.26 27.98 -2.08
CA GLY A 398 27.43 28.70 -3.35
C GLY A 398 26.70 28.13 -4.57
N HIS A 399 26.01 27.01 -4.47
CA HIS A 399 25.29 26.37 -5.57
C HIS A 399 23.79 26.28 -5.30
N ASP A 400 22.98 26.39 -6.35
CA ASP A 400 21.53 26.17 -6.28
C ASP A 400 21.25 24.74 -5.83
N ILE A 401 20.36 24.57 -4.82
CA ILE A 401 20.00 23.25 -4.26
C ILE A 401 19.47 22.28 -5.32
N ARG A 402 18.92 22.79 -6.43
CA ARG A 402 18.43 21.98 -7.55
C ARG A 402 19.52 21.25 -8.32
N GLN A 403 20.75 21.70 -8.24
CA GLN A 403 21.90 21.10 -8.89
C GLN A 403 22.44 19.88 -8.15
N TYR A 404 22.22 19.80 -6.83
CA TYR A 404 22.74 18.71 -6.01
C TYR A 404 22.00 17.39 -6.22
N ALA A 405 22.73 16.28 -6.11
CA ALA A 405 22.11 14.99 -5.88
C ALA A 405 21.32 15.02 -4.55
N LEU A 406 20.03 14.63 -4.57
CA LEU A 406 19.14 14.76 -3.41
C LEU A 406 19.67 14.08 -2.15
N ALA A 407 20.25 12.89 -2.31
CA ALA A 407 20.84 12.15 -1.19
C ALA A 407 22.00 12.94 -0.56
N ASP A 408 22.88 13.49 -1.40
CA ASP A 408 24.06 14.22 -0.95
C ASP A 408 23.67 15.54 -0.28
N LEU A 409 22.72 16.29 -0.89
CA LEU A 409 22.17 17.50 -0.28
C LEU A 409 21.63 17.21 1.14
N ARG A 410 20.79 16.18 1.27
CA ARG A 410 20.18 15.79 2.55
C ARG A 410 21.18 15.24 3.56
N HIS A 411 22.31 14.69 3.11
CA HIS A 411 23.43 14.34 4.01
C HIS A 411 24.09 15.58 4.63
N GLY A 412 24.03 16.73 3.98
CA GLY A 412 24.54 18.00 4.50
C GLY A 412 23.74 18.58 5.66
N PHE A 413 22.56 18.10 5.92
CA PHE A 413 21.65 18.58 6.97
C PHE A 413 21.39 17.55 8.06
N ALA A 414 21.38 17.95 9.32
CA ALA A 414 20.82 17.18 10.42
C ALA A 414 19.52 17.88 10.89
N LEU A 415 18.43 17.13 10.99
CA LEU A 415 17.14 17.65 11.41
C LEU A 415 16.77 17.08 12.80
N VAL A 416 16.39 17.96 13.72
CA VAL A 416 15.65 17.60 14.95
C VAL A 416 14.24 18.15 14.79
N PRO A 417 13.24 17.30 14.49
CA PRO A 417 11.88 17.75 14.23
C PRO A 417 11.12 18.07 15.51
N GLN A 418 10.04 18.84 15.40
CA GLN A 418 9.12 19.15 16.51
C GLN A 418 8.48 17.88 17.08
N GLU A 419 7.92 17.04 16.20
CA GLU A 419 7.40 15.71 16.57
C GLU A 419 8.38 14.63 16.15
N THR A 420 8.94 13.94 17.14
CA THR A 420 9.89 12.86 16.87
C THR A 420 9.17 11.59 16.50
N VAL A 421 9.34 11.16 15.25
CA VAL A 421 8.88 9.85 14.77
C VAL A 421 9.91 8.76 15.08
N LEU A 422 9.45 7.70 15.75
CA LEU A 422 10.22 6.50 16.04
C LEU A 422 9.58 5.28 15.38
N PHE A 423 10.38 4.47 14.72
CA PHE A 423 9.92 3.24 14.08
C PHE A 423 9.75 2.10 15.10
N ASP A 424 8.85 1.16 14.82
CA ASP A 424 8.71 -0.08 15.62
C ASP A 424 9.90 -1.01 15.40
N GLN A 425 11.04 -0.57 15.88
CA GLN A 425 12.33 -1.24 15.84
C GLN A 425 13.00 -1.12 17.21
N SER A 426 14.19 -1.69 17.38
CA SER A 426 14.99 -1.49 18.58
C SER A 426 15.41 -0.03 18.75
N VAL A 427 15.82 0.36 19.95
CA VAL A 427 16.45 1.67 20.20
C VAL A 427 17.71 1.82 19.34
N ASP A 428 18.50 0.77 19.25
CA ASP A 428 19.73 0.72 18.44
C ASP A 428 19.46 1.00 16.96
N ASP A 429 18.49 0.30 16.37
CA ASP A 429 18.07 0.52 14.98
C ASP A 429 17.54 1.95 14.76
N ASN A 430 16.80 2.47 15.74
CA ASN A 430 16.28 3.82 15.69
C ASN A 430 17.40 4.87 15.74
N LEU A 431 18.42 4.69 16.54
CA LEU A 431 19.59 5.57 16.57
C LEU A 431 20.45 5.41 15.31
N GLY A 432 20.73 4.17 14.92
CA GLY A 432 21.47 3.82 13.69
C GLY A 432 20.79 4.24 12.39
N TYR A 433 19.51 4.66 12.43
CA TYR A 433 18.80 5.15 11.25
C TYR A 433 19.49 6.35 10.59
N ALA A 434 20.16 7.19 11.38
CA ALA A 434 20.92 8.35 10.89
C ALA A 434 22.21 7.96 10.15
N ASN A 435 22.85 6.85 10.56
CA ASN A 435 24.06 6.33 9.95
C ASN A 435 24.15 4.81 10.16
N ARG A 436 23.78 4.05 9.14
CA ARG A 436 23.76 2.58 9.19
C ARG A 436 25.14 1.93 9.33
N SER A 437 26.20 2.65 9.03
CA SER A 437 27.59 2.17 9.17
C SER A 437 28.20 2.51 10.51
N ALA A 438 27.47 3.17 11.42
CA ALA A 438 27.97 3.55 12.72
C ALA A 438 28.25 2.30 13.59
N SER A 439 29.38 2.34 14.30
CA SER A 439 29.68 1.29 15.27
C SER A 439 28.80 1.42 16.51
N GLN A 440 28.59 0.32 17.23
CA GLN A 440 27.85 0.32 18.49
C GLN A 440 28.39 1.35 19.49
N HIS A 441 29.71 1.52 19.54
CA HIS A 441 30.35 2.53 20.36
C HIS A 441 29.96 3.95 19.95
N ALA A 442 29.89 4.26 18.63
CA ALA A 442 29.46 5.56 18.16
C ALA A 442 27.98 5.84 18.48
N ILE A 443 27.12 4.82 18.39
CA ILE A 443 25.71 4.92 18.78
C ILE A 443 25.58 5.23 20.29
N GLN A 444 26.36 4.54 21.13
CA GLN A 444 26.36 4.78 22.58
C GLN A 444 26.88 6.17 22.92
N GLN A 445 27.97 6.62 22.30
CA GLN A 445 28.49 7.98 22.49
C GLN A 445 27.46 9.05 22.09
N ALA A 446 26.79 8.88 20.96
CA ALA A 446 25.75 9.80 20.54
C ALA A 446 24.56 9.81 21.54
N ALA A 447 24.20 8.67 22.10
CA ALA A 447 23.17 8.57 23.13
C ALA A 447 23.61 9.22 24.45
N GLU A 448 24.88 9.11 24.85
CA GLU A 448 25.45 9.78 26.02
C GLU A 448 25.41 11.29 25.86
N GLN A 449 25.90 11.80 24.71
CA GLN A 449 25.88 13.23 24.40
C GLN A 449 24.47 13.81 24.35
N ALA A 450 23.50 13.01 23.94
CA ALA A 450 22.08 13.38 23.93
C ALA A 450 21.38 13.17 25.28
N ASN A 451 22.09 12.85 26.37
CA ASN A 451 21.51 12.49 27.67
C ASN A 451 20.46 11.36 27.58
N ALA A 452 20.60 10.45 26.60
CA ALA A 452 19.67 9.36 26.36
C ALA A 452 20.15 8.02 26.97
N HIS A 453 21.44 7.82 27.10
CA HIS A 453 22.04 6.55 27.57
C HIS A 453 21.44 6.04 28.89
N GLU A 454 21.29 6.92 29.88
CA GLU A 454 20.79 6.57 31.20
C GLU A 454 19.39 5.94 31.18
N PHE A 455 18.43 6.54 30.44
CA PHE A 455 17.08 5.97 30.37
C PHE A 455 17.05 4.73 29.47
N ILE A 456 17.87 4.67 28.41
CA ILE A 456 17.94 3.51 27.51
C ILE A 456 18.39 2.28 28.27
N THR A 457 19.43 2.40 29.13
CA THR A 457 19.94 1.28 29.93
C THR A 457 18.95 0.80 30.99
N ARG A 458 17.98 1.61 31.39
CA ARG A 458 16.89 1.23 32.30
C ARG A 458 15.72 0.52 31.63
N LEU A 459 15.67 0.49 30.30
CA LEU A 459 14.66 -0.29 29.57
C LEU A 459 14.94 -1.79 29.72
N ASP A 460 13.89 -2.61 29.60
CA ASP A 460 13.93 -4.07 29.84
C ASP A 460 15.08 -4.80 29.12
N LYS A 461 15.43 -4.37 27.89
CA LYS A 461 16.52 -4.92 27.07
C LYS A 461 17.54 -3.86 26.63
N GLY A 462 17.61 -2.72 27.33
CA GLY A 462 18.50 -1.63 26.98
C GLY A 462 18.31 -1.18 25.52
N TYR A 463 19.39 -1.14 24.74
CA TYR A 463 19.40 -0.76 23.33
C TYR A 463 18.62 -1.71 22.40
N GLU A 464 18.43 -2.96 22.79
CA GLU A 464 17.65 -3.95 22.02
C GLU A 464 16.13 -3.85 22.29
N THR A 465 15.69 -2.94 23.16
CA THR A 465 14.27 -2.75 23.47
C THR A 465 13.51 -2.23 22.24
N ARG A 466 12.46 -2.91 21.83
CA ARG A 466 11.55 -2.43 20.78
C ARG A 466 10.64 -1.34 21.31
N LEU A 467 10.52 -0.25 20.56
CA LEU A 467 9.82 0.96 20.99
C LEU A 467 8.31 0.95 20.74
N GLY A 468 7.82 0.05 19.88
CA GLY A 468 6.43 0.06 19.39
C GLY A 468 6.16 1.15 18.36
N GLU A 469 4.94 1.18 17.84
CA GLU A 469 4.52 2.21 16.89
C GLU A 469 4.66 3.61 17.56
N ASP A 470 5.26 4.56 16.83
CA ASP A 470 5.51 5.95 17.25
C ASP A 470 6.23 6.09 18.60
N GLY A 471 6.91 5.04 19.08
CA GLY A 471 7.64 5.09 20.34
C GLY A 471 6.75 5.26 21.58
N VAL A 472 5.56 4.69 21.56
CA VAL A 472 4.54 4.76 22.63
C VAL A 472 5.10 4.44 24.04
N ARG A 473 6.19 3.67 24.11
CA ARG A 473 6.85 3.29 25.37
C ARG A 473 7.75 4.37 25.96
N LEU A 474 8.00 5.47 25.23
CA LEU A 474 8.87 6.57 25.68
C LEU A 474 8.07 7.83 26.00
N SER A 475 8.54 8.60 26.99
CA SER A 475 8.01 9.96 27.22
C SER A 475 8.38 10.91 26.08
N GLY A 476 7.70 12.05 25.97
CA GLY A 476 8.01 13.08 24.96
C GLY A 476 9.49 13.49 25.00
N GLY A 477 10.03 13.78 26.19
CA GLY A 477 11.43 14.15 26.36
C GLY A 477 12.42 13.01 26.04
N GLN A 478 12.04 11.76 26.27
CA GLN A 478 12.86 10.62 25.87
C GLN A 478 12.90 10.47 24.35
N ARG A 479 11.74 10.60 23.65
CA ARG A 479 11.70 10.60 22.19
C ARG A 479 12.57 11.70 21.60
N GLN A 480 12.47 12.91 22.15
CA GLN A 480 13.25 14.05 21.68
C GLN A 480 14.77 13.83 21.83
N ARG A 481 15.22 13.24 22.96
CA ARG A 481 16.64 12.91 23.15
C ARG A 481 17.13 11.84 22.16
N VAL A 482 16.28 10.90 21.76
CA VAL A 482 16.60 9.97 20.67
C VAL A 482 16.75 10.71 19.32
N ALA A 483 15.89 11.71 19.02
CA ALA A 483 16.05 12.54 17.82
C ALA A 483 17.35 13.35 17.82
N ILE A 484 17.73 13.91 18.99
CA ILE A 484 19.01 14.62 19.15
C ILE A 484 20.18 13.66 18.94
N ALA A 485 20.14 12.46 19.54
CA ALA A 485 21.17 11.45 19.33
C ALA A 485 21.31 11.05 17.84
N ARG A 486 20.20 10.94 17.10
CA ARG A 486 20.23 10.77 15.63
C ARG A 486 20.95 11.93 14.92
N ALA A 487 20.65 13.17 15.30
CA ALA A 487 21.29 14.35 14.72
C ALA A 487 22.80 14.41 15.04
N ILE A 488 23.22 14.02 16.24
CA ILE A 488 24.62 13.89 16.63
C ILE A 488 25.30 12.81 15.79
N LEU A 489 24.72 11.63 15.68
CA LEU A 489 25.27 10.50 14.92
C LEU A 489 25.39 10.78 13.41
N LYS A 490 24.50 11.61 12.86
CA LYS A 490 24.54 12.06 11.48
C LYS A 490 25.74 12.97 11.18
N ALA A 491 26.20 13.75 12.19
CA ALA A 491 27.36 14.63 12.14
C ALA A 491 27.36 15.62 10.95
N ALA A 492 26.18 16.06 10.49
CA ALA A 492 26.06 17.00 9.37
C ALA A 492 26.57 18.40 9.73
N PRO A 493 27.11 19.18 8.74
CA PRO A 493 27.61 20.54 8.97
C PRO A 493 26.52 21.58 9.23
N ILE A 494 25.29 21.36 8.73
CA ILE A 494 24.15 22.26 8.91
C ILE A 494 23.11 21.58 9.79
N LEU A 495 22.64 22.31 10.81
CA LEU A 495 21.68 21.81 11.78
C LEU A 495 20.35 22.57 11.63
N LEU A 496 19.26 21.82 11.51
CA LEU A 496 17.89 22.33 11.50
C LEU A 496 17.19 21.87 12.77
N LEU A 497 16.75 22.81 13.61
CA LEU A 497 16.07 22.54 14.87
C LEU A 497 14.63 23.09 14.82
N ASP A 498 13.63 22.22 14.86
CA ASP A 498 12.22 22.62 14.89
C ASP A 498 11.67 22.40 16.31
N GLU A 499 11.53 23.47 17.09
CA GLU A 499 10.88 23.53 18.41
C GLU A 499 11.13 22.30 19.32
N ALA A 500 12.38 21.97 19.52
CA ALA A 500 12.81 20.71 20.18
C ALA A 500 12.33 20.53 21.65
N THR A 501 11.62 21.49 22.25
CA THR A 501 11.28 21.49 23.70
C THR A 501 9.82 21.80 24.04
N SER A 502 8.93 22.00 23.06
CA SER A 502 7.50 22.20 23.31
C SER A 502 6.85 20.97 23.94
N ALA A 503 6.01 21.17 24.93
CA ALA A 503 5.25 20.14 25.66
C ALA A 503 6.09 19.17 26.55
N LEU A 504 7.27 19.59 27.03
CA LEU A 504 8.08 18.83 27.99
C LEU A 504 7.91 19.39 29.41
N ASP A 505 8.07 18.49 30.39
CA ASP A 505 8.26 18.88 31.79
C ASP A 505 9.63 19.55 32.00
N ALA A 506 9.77 20.40 33.02
CA ALA A 506 10.97 21.20 33.25
C ALA A 506 12.27 20.38 33.39
N GLU A 507 12.21 19.17 33.98
CA GLU A 507 13.40 18.30 34.11
C GLU A 507 13.81 17.74 32.74
N SER A 508 12.86 17.25 31.96
CA SER A 508 13.10 16.74 30.60
C SER A 508 13.61 17.85 29.69
N GLU A 509 13.09 19.06 29.82
CA GLU A 509 13.53 20.23 29.08
C GLU A 509 14.99 20.57 29.33
N ASN A 510 15.40 20.66 30.60
CA ASN A 510 16.79 20.94 30.95
C ASN A 510 17.75 19.89 30.36
N LYS A 511 17.36 18.60 30.38
CA LYS A 511 18.15 17.51 29.78
C LYS A 511 18.24 17.62 28.26
N VAL A 512 17.17 18.04 27.61
CA VAL A 512 17.13 18.26 26.15
C VAL A 512 17.99 19.46 25.78
N GLN A 513 17.90 20.57 26.52
CA GLN A 513 18.70 21.76 26.30
C GLN A 513 20.20 21.49 26.47
N ALA A 514 20.58 20.81 27.55
CA ALA A 514 21.96 20.38 27.78
C ALA A 514 22.51 19.47 26.67
N ALA A 515 21.65 18.73 25.97
CA ALA A 515 22.04 17.90 24.84
C ALA A 515 22.15 18.70 23.52
N LEU A 516 21.38 19.78 23.36
CA LEU A 516 21.41 20.64 22.18
C LEU A 516 22.64 21.56 22.12
N GLU A 517 23.09 22.09 23.26
CA GLU A 517 24.24 23.02 23.31
C GLU A 517 25.52 22.45 22.67
N PRO A 518 25.99 21.22 23.01
CA PRO A 518 27.15 20.63 22.36
C PRO A 518 26.91 20.34 20.87
N LEU A 519 25.67 19.99 20.49
CA LEU A 519 25.30 19.70 19.10
C LEU A 519 25.41 20.94 18.21
N MET A 520 25.01 22.13 18.72
CA MET A 520 25.04 23.39 17.98
C MET A 520 26.43 24.02 17.85
N LYS A 521 27.33 23.73 18.81
CA LYS A 521 28.64 24.35 18.89
C LYS A 521 29.47 24.14 17.62
N GLY A 522 29.80 25.25 16.95
CA GLY A 522 30.63 25.24 15.73
C GLY A 522 29.92 24.79 14.47
N LYS A 523 28.59 24.64 14.48
CA LYS A 523 27.78 24.30 13.31
C LYS A 523 26.93 25.48 12.87
N THR A 524 26.68 25.56 11.56
CA THR A 524 25.68 26.48 11.05
C THR A 524 24.29 25.98 11.46
N THR A 525 23.58 26.77 12.25
CA THR A 525 22.33 26.32 12.87
C THR A 525 21.18 27.23 12.50
N LEU A 526 20.10 26.64 12.00
CA LEU A 526 18.81 27.30 11.80
C LEU A 526 17.81 26.72 12.79
N VAL A 527 17.27 27.55 13.70
CA VAL A 527 16.38 27.10 14.74
C VAL A 527 15.04 27.82 14.68
N ILE A 528 13.93 27.07 14.65
CA ILE A 528 12.60 27.63 14.89
C ILE A 528 12.43 27.74 16.40
N ALA A 529 12.43 28.97 16.89
CA ALA A 529 12.45 29.24 18.31
C ALA A 529 11.05 29.62 18.84
N HIS A 530 10.59 28.83 19.78
CA HIS A 530 9.38 29.10 20.56
C HIS A 530 9.69 29.41 22.03
N ARG A 531 10.99 29.41 22.40
CA ARG A 531 11.47 29.71 23.76
C ARG A 531 12.50 30.81 23.76
N LEU A 532 12.35 31.69 24.73
CA LEU A 532 13.21 32.87 24.86
C LEU A 532 14.69 32.48 25.05
N ALA A 533 15.00 31.43 25.82
CA ALA A 533 16.39 31.00 26.04
C ALA A 533 17.10 30.63 24.72
N THR A 534 16.41 30.03 23.78
CA THR A 534 16.94 29.72 22.43
C THR A 534 17.19 30.99 21.62
N VAL A 535 16.29 31.97 21.74
CA VAL A 535 16.37 33.25 21.04
C VAL A 535 17.50 34.11 21.56
N LEU A 536 17.72 34.12 22.87
CA LEU A 536 18.80 34.91 23.52
C LEU A 536 20.19 34.45 23.13
N ASN A 537 20.35 33.15 22.81
CA ASN A 537 21.63 32.56 22.41
C ASN A 537 21.90 32.67 20.90
N ALA A 538 20.94 33.16 20.10
CA ALA A 538 21.09 33.27 18.66
C ALA A 538 21.95 34.50 18.29
N ASP A 539 22.84 34.33 17.30
CA ASP A 539 23.65 35.43 16.76
C ASP A 539 22.76 36.46 16.05
N ARG A 540 21.71 35.97 15.39
CA ARG A 540 20.73 36.80 14.68
C ARG A 540 19.35 36.13 14.73
N ILE A 541 18.32 36.99 14.76
CA ILE A 541 16.93 36.58 14.77
C ILE A 541 16.26 37.13 13.50
N LEU A 542 15.46 36.26 12.87
CA LEU A 542 14.62 36.61 11.72
C LEU A 542 13.17 36.54 12.14
N VAL A 543 12.46 37.64 12.07
CA VAL A 543 11.05 37.75 12.42
C VAL A 543 10.21 37.57 11.16
N LEU A 544 9.42 36.48 11.13
CA LEU A 544 8.51 36.19 10.03
C LEU A 544 7.07 36.44 10.41
N ASP A 545 6.31 37.04 9.50
CA ASP A 545 4.86 37.13 9.58
C ASP A 545 4.24 36.99 8.17
N GLN A 546 3.19 36.18 8.05
CA GLN A 546 2.45 35.93 6.80
C GLN A 546 3.33 35.60 5.56
N GLY A 547 4.43 34.89 5.77
CA GLY A 547 5.37 34.48 4.72
C GLY A 547 6.39 35.55 4.32
N GLU A 548 6.51 36.65 5.05
CA GLU A 548 7.45 37.76 4.80
C GLU A 548 8.39 37.97 5.99
N ILE A 549 9.61 38.46 5.71
CA ILE A 549 10.54 38.91 6.75
C ILE A 549 10.14 40.33 7.16
N ILE A 550 9.71 40.50 8.40
CA ILE A 550 9.29 41.79 8.94
C ILE A 550 10.48 42.55 9.54
N ALA A 551 11.38 41.85 10.21
CA ALA A 551 12.58 42.42 10.82
C ALA A 551 13.69 41.37 10.97
N GLN A 552 14.91 41.84 11.09
CA GLN A 552 16.07 40.99 11.46
C GLN A 552 17.05 41.78 12.32
N GLY A 553 17.68 41.11 13.27
CA GLY A 553 18.65 41.73 14.19
C GLY A 553 18.90 40.87 15.41
N THR A 554 19.58 41.43 16.40
CA THR A 554 19.78 40.82 17.71
C THR A 554 18.52 41.00 18.60
N HIS A 555 18.47 40.27 19.69
CA HIS A 555 17.35 40.34 20.65
C HIS A 555 17.09 41.82 21.12
N THR A 556 18.14 42.53 21.50
CA THR A 556 18.06 43.92 21.98
C THR A 556 17.58 44.87 20.89
N GLU A 557 18.12 44.78 19.69
CA GLU A 557 17.70 45.61 18.56
C GLU A 557 16.22 45.38 18.19
N LEU A 558 15.76 44.15 18.22
CA LEU A 558 14.39 43.79 17.84
C LEU A 558 13.35 44.17 18.92
N LEU A 559 13.74 44.19 20.20
CA LEU A 559 12.86 44.69 21.26
C LEU A 559 12.53 46.21 21.09
N GLU A 560 13.46 46.96 20.51
CA GLU A 560 13.29 48.41 20.28
C GLU A 560 12.63 48.68 18.91
N SER A 561 12.98 47.90 17.88
CA SER A 561 12.63 48.19 16.47
C SER A 561 11.39 47.46 15.97
N CYS A 562 10.99 46.31 16.58
CA CYS A 562 9.93 45.45 16.06
C CYS A 562 8.80 45.20 17.09
N ALA A 563 7.66 45.84 16.90
CA ALA A 563 6.51 45.71 17.80
C ALA A 563 5.96 44.25 17.87
N LEU A 564 6.00 43.51 16.75
CA LEU A 564 5.59 42.11 16.72
C LEU A 564 6.52 41.25 17.58
N TYR A 565 7.84 41.43 17.42
CA TYR A 565 8.82 40.70 18.20
C TYR A 565 8.69 40.99 19.69
N LYS A 566 8.57 42.26 20.06
CA LYS A 566 8.37 42.69 21.45
C LYS A 566 7.15 41.98 22.06
N ARG A 567 6.01 41.99 21.36
CA ARG A 567 4.79 41.32 21.83
C ARG A 567 4.99 39.79 22.02
N LEU A 568 5.71 39.12 21.09
CA LEU A 568 5.99 37.69 21.20
C LEU A 568 6.93 37.42 22.38
N ALA A 569 7.94 38.26 22.60
CA ALA A 569 8.85 38.16 23.72
C ALA A 569 8.11 38.35 25.06
N ASP A 570 7.30 39.40 25.18
CA ASP A 570 6.52 39.72 26.40
C ASP A 570 5.56 38.59 26.77
N LEU A 571 4.89 37.95 25.79
CA LEU A 571 4.01 36.80 26.03
C LEU A 571 4.76 35.57 26.54
N GLN A 572 6.00 35.37 26.12
CA GLN A 572 6.86 34.28 26.59
C GLN A 572 7.48 34.56 27.99
N PHE A 573 7.76 35.81 28.30
CA PHE A 573 8.25 36.21 29.64
C PHE A 573 7.17 36.05 30.71
N SER A 574 5.93 36.50 30.44
CA SER A 574 4.82 36.36 31.38
C SER A 574 4.45 34.92 31.72
N GLN A 575 4.65 33.97 30.79
CA GLN A 575 4.44 32.55 31.05
C GLN A 575 5.53 31.96 31.96
N ASN A 576 6.78 32.40 31.86
CA ASN A 576 7.87 31.91 32.72
C ASN A 576 7.80 32.46 34.14
N GLU A 577 7.35 33.73 34.35
CA GLU A 577 7.13 34.26 35.69
C GLU A 577 5.99 33.57 36.44
N MET A 578 4.90 33.19 35.74
CA MET A 578 3.80 32.42 36.34
C MET A 578 4.15 30.95 36.62
N ALA A 579 5.17 30.38 35.97
CA ALA A 579 5.63 29.00 36.23
C ALA A 579 6.64 28.94 37.39
N LEU A 580 7.20 30.08 37.83
CA LEU A 580 8.16 30.19 38.94
C LEU A 580 7.51 30.73 40.23
N ALA A 581 6.26 31.21 40.18
CA ALA A 581 5.44 31.60 41.34
C ALA A 581 4.47 30.45 41.71
#